data_60e470a654ce84dd657fa117953cefb3
#
_entry.id   60e470a654ce84dd657fa117953cefb3
#
_cell.length_a   1.000
_cell.length_b   1.000
_cell.length_c   1.000
_cell.angle_alpha   90.00
_cell.angle_beta   90.00
_cell.angle_gamma   90.00
#
_symmetry.space_group_name_H-M   'P 1'
#
loop_
_entity.id
_entity.type
_entity.pdbx_description
1 polymer ?
#
loop_
_entity_poly.entity_id
_entity_poly.type
_entity_poly.pdbx_seq_one_letter_code
_entity_poly.pdbx_strand_id
1 'polypeptide(L)'
;QAIGKSDRQRTFRGLEVTLRLGVPMSVLLEQQGWSGPHFDAIWVGLTSPRKQLYKRIEVRIDKMLSDGWLDEVRRLLSSGCTPESPGMRAIGYRDLVAHLAGEMSLGEAREAVVRATRQYAKRQLTWFRRQSPAIFFEIDQADDANRKRVYDEIRADLEDRLTCYRYQHEPG
;
A
#
# COMPACT_ATOMS: atom_id res chain seq x y z
N GLN A 1 2.62 12.69 18.13
CA GLN A 1 1.48 13.22 17.35
C GLN A 1 0.19 13.03 18.15
N ALA A 2 -0.56 14.10 18.38
CA ALA A 2 -1.86 13.99 19.05
C ALA A 2 -2.83 13.16 18.19
N ILE A 3 -3.52 12.20 18.83
CA ILE A 3 -4.55 11.39 18.18
C ILE A 3 -5.75 12.29 17.89
N GLY A 4 -6.21 12.33 16.64
CA GLY A 4 -7.40 13.09 16.26
C GLY A 4 -8.63 12.55 17.00
N LYS A 5 -9.51 13.47 17.47
CA LYS A 5 -10.72 13.12 18.26
C LYS A 5 -11.65 12.09 17.57
N SER A 6 -11.57 11.93 16.26
CA SER A 6 -12.36 11.00 15.45
C SER A 6 -11.64 9.68 15.12
N ASP A 7 -10.36 9.53 15.47
CA ASP A 7 -9.59 8.31 15.16
C ASP A 7 -9.82 7.25 16.26
N ARG A 8 -10.98 6.61 16.17
CA ARG A 8 -11.39 5.56 17.14
C ARG A 8 -10.37 4.42 17.21
N GLN A 9 -9.82 3.98 16.07
CA GLN A 9 -8.90 2.84 16.03
C GLN A 9 -7.60 3.13 16.77
N ARG A 10 -7.00 4.31 16.56
CA ARG A 10 -5.79 4.73 17.29
C ARG A 10 -6.09 4.98 18.78
N THR A 11 -7.26 5.54 19.09
CA THR A 11 -7.69 5.73 20.48
C THR A 11 -7.82 4.40 21.20
N PHE A 12 -8.53 3.43 20.61
CA PHE A 12 -8.66 2.08 21.20
C PHE A 12 -7.29 1.40 21.36
N ARG A 13 -6.42 1.49 20.35
CA ARG A 13 -5.07 0.92 20.46
C ARG A 13 -4.24 1.56 21.57
N GLY A 14 -4.33 2.90 21.72
CA GLY A 14 -3.66 3.63 22.81
C GLY A 14 -4.16 3.18 24.18
N LEU A 15 -5.48 3.02 24.36
CA LEU A 15 -6.09 2.53 25.58
C LEU A 15 -5.71 1.08 25.89
N GLU A 16 -5.75 0.20 24.88
CA GLU A 16 -5.36 -1.21 25.03
C GLU A 16 -3.92 -1.35 25.53
N VAL A 17 -3.00 -0.62 24.91
CA VAL A 17 -1.58 -0.63 25.32
C VAL A 17 -1.41 -0.10 26.73
N THR A 18 -2.08 1.02 27.07
CA THR A 18 -2.02 1.61 28.39
C THR A 18 -2.56 0.67 29.47
N LEU A 19 -3.69 0.00 29.21
CA LEU A 19 -4.30 -0.95 30.16
C LEU A 19 -3.43 -2.20 30.36
N ARG A 20 -2.79 -2.70 29.30
CA ARG A 20 -1.94 -3.91 29.37
C ARG A 20 -0.59 -3.66 30.04
N LEU A 21 0.00 -2.50 29.81
CA LEU A 21 1.37 -2.22 30.26
C LEU A 21 1.42 -1.26 31.47
N GLY A 22 0.29 -0.69 31.89
CA GLY A 22 0.21 0.27 32.98
C GLY A 22 0.91 1.62 32.69
N VAL A 23 1.34 1.83 31.45
CA VAL A 23 2.10 3.03 31.03
C VAL A 23 1.42 3.66 29.82
N PRO A 24 1.20 4.98 29.78
CA PRO A 24 0.65 5.66 28.60
C PRO A 24 1.47 5.41 27.34
N MET A 25 0.78 5.20 26.22
CA MET A 25 1.45 4.94 24.93
C MET A 25 2.41 6.07 24.51
N SER A 26 2.13 7.34 24.90
CA SER A 26 3.04 8.47 24.67
C SER A 26 4.39 8.27 25.37
N VAL A 27 4.39 7.81 26.61
CA VAL A 27 5.62 7.53 27.37
C VAL A 27 6.42 6.40 26.73
N LEU A 28 5.74 5.34 26.27
CA LEU A 28 6.42 4.24 25.56
C LEU A 28 7.06 4.70 24.25
N LEU A 29 6.37 5.56 23.49
CA LEU A 29 6.91 6.13 22.26
C LEU A 29 8.10 7.07 22.52
N GLU A 30 8.09 7.82 23.62
CA GLU A 30 9.22 8.65 24.04
C GLU A 30 10.40 7.79 24.51
N GLN A 31 10.15 6.70 25.26
CA GLN A 31 11.18 5.77 25.72
C GLN A 31 11.79 4.95 24.56
N GLN A 32 10.99 4.55 23.58
CA GLN A 32 11.50 3.90 22.37
C GLN A 32 12.46 4.81 21.61
N GLY A 33 12.31 6.13 21.73
CA GLY A 33 13.06 7.11 20.97
C GLY A 33 13.04 6.81 19.47
N TRP A 34 13.12 7.80 18.64
CA TRP A 34 13.41 7.58 17.22
C TRP A 34 14.93 7.43 17.06
N SER A 35 15.46 6.29 17.48
CA SER A 35 16.90 6.00 17.42
C SER A 35 17.40 5.71 15.98
N GLY A 36 16.68 6.14 14.98
CA GLY A 36 17.00 5.83 13.59
C GLY A 36 16.57 4.42 13.16
N PRO A 37 16.88 4.02 11.95
CA PRO A 37 16.62 2.67 11.48
C PRO A 37 17.49 1.67 12.26
N HIS A 38 16.88 0.59 12.76
CA HIS A 38 17.59 -0.48 13.46
C HIS A 38 18.47 -1.33 12.52
N PHE A 39 18.35 -1.11 11.23
CA PHE A 39 19.11 -1.82 10.19
C PHE A 39 19.58 -0.83 9.14
N ASP A 40 20.78 -1.05 8.63
CA ASP A 40 21.23 -0.40 7.41
C ASP A 40 20.47 -1.02 6.23
N ALA A 41 19.55 -0.25 5.67
CA ALA A 41 18.66 -0.72 4.60
C ALA A 41 18.84 0.12 3.34
N ILE A 42 19.03 -0.54 2.22
CA ILE A 42 18.96 0.10 0.90
C ILE A 42 17.51 0.04 0.42
N TRP A 43 16.93 1.19 0.13
CA TRP A 43 15.56 1.31 -0.35
C TRP A 43 15.54 1.54 -1.85
N VAL A 44 14.93 0.61 -2.57
CA VAL A 44 14.70 0.73 -4.02
C VAL A 44 13.20 0.85 -4.27
N GLY A 45 12.81 1.91 -4.99
CA GLY A 45 11.43 2.14 -5.40
C GLY A 45 11.26 1.92 -6.90
N LEU A 46 10.23 1.19 -7.29
CA LEU A 46 9.83 1.09 -8.71
C LEU A 46 8.65 2.01 -8.95
N THR A 47 8.74 2.81 -9.99
CA THR A 47 7.65 3.67 -10.45
C THR A 47 7.29 3.35 -11.89
N SER A 48 6.15 3.84 -12.34
CA SER A 48 5.72 3.74 -13.74
C SER A 48 5.12 5.09 -14.15
N PRO A 49 5.21 5.48 -15.43
CA PRO A 49 4.54 6.68 -15.91
C PRO A 49 3.07 6.66 -15.52
N ARG A 50 2.59 7.78 -14.98
CA ARG A 50 1.24 7.89 -14.39
C ARG A 50 0.14 7.41 -15.36
N LYS A 51 0.31 7.70 -16.64
CA LYS A 51 -0.65 7.32 -17.70
C LYS A 51 -0.75 5.81 -17.85
N GLN A 52 0.40 5.13 -17.83
CA GLN A 52 0.48 3.67 -17.92
C GLN A 52 -0.06 3.02 -16.64
N LEU A 53 0.30 3.53 -15.47
CA LEU A 53 -0.24 3.04 -14.19
C LEU A 53 -1.77 3.10 -14.17
N TYR A 54 -2.37 4.20 -14.62
CA TYR A 54 -3.82 4.36 -14.65
C TYR A 54 -4.50 3.40 -15.63
N LYS A 55 -3.92 3.21 -16.83
CA LYS A 55 -4.41 2.22 -17.78
C LYS A 55 -4.34 0.79 -17.21
N ARG A 56 -3.26 0.44 -16.53
CA ARG A 56 -3.11 -0.87 -15.87
C ARG A 56 -4.14 -1.07 -14.76
N ILE A 57 -4.44 -0.04 -13.98
CA ILE A 57 -5.49 -0.10 -12.95
C ILE A 57 -6.83 -0.43 -13.60
N GLU A 58 -7.20 0.22 -14.68
CA GLU A 58 -8.45 -0.05 -15.41
C GLU A 58 -8.51 -1.48 -15.92
N VAL A 59 -7.50 -1.90 -16.68
CA VAL A 59 -7.42 -3.27 -17.22
C VAL A 59 -7.48 -4.33 -16.12
N ARG A 60 -6.79 -4.09 -14.98
CA ARG A 60 -6.83 -5.01 -13.84
C ARG A 60 -8.21 -5.12 -13.23
N ILE A 61 -8.92 -4.00 -13.07
CA ILE A 61 -10.28 -3.98 -12.51
C ILE A 61 -11.24 -4.70 -13.47
N ASP A 62 -11.16 -4.45 -14.78
CA ASP A 62 -11.95 -5.14 -15.78
C ASP A 62 -11.71 -6.65 -15.75
N LYS A 63 -10.45 -7.04 -15.64
CA LYS A 63 -10.09 -8.45 -15.49
C LYS A 63 -10.65 -9.05 -14.21
N MET A 64 -10.55 -8.40 -13.07
CA MET A 64 -11.11 -8.90 -11.80
C MET A 64 -12.62 -9.08 -11.89
N LEU A 65 -13.34 -8.15 -12.53
CA LEU A 65 -14.78 -8.28 -12.75
C LEU A 65 -15.10 -9.46 -13.66
N SER A 66 -14.36 -9.65 -14.77
CA SER A 66 -14.54 -10.79 -15.68
C SER A 66 -14.17 -12.13 -15.05
N ASP A 67 -13.22 -12.16 -14.14
CA ASP A 67 -12.78 -13.36 -13.41
C ASP A 67 -13.72 -13.73 -12.24
N GLY A 68 -14.83 -13.00 -12.04
CA GLY A 68 -15.88 -13.35 -11.08
C GLY A 68 -15.81 -12.62 -9.73
N TRP A 69 -15.17 -11.46 -9.65
CA TRP A 69 -15.12 -10.66 -8.42
C TRP A 69 -16.50 -10.31 -7.86
N LEU A 70 -17.49 -9.99 -8.74
CA LEU A 70 -18.84 -9.73 -8.30
C LEU A 70 -19.50 -10.98 -7.67
N ASP A 71 -19.22 -12.15 -8.23
CA ASP A 71 -19.73 -13.43 -7.69
C ASP A 71 -19.06 -13.79 -6.36
N GLU A 72 -17.79 -13.44 -6.20
CA GLU A 72 -17.10 -13.57 -4.90
C GLU A 72 -17.81 -12.73 -3.83
N VAL A 73 -18.09 -11.44 -4.12
CA VAL A 73 -18.80 -10.56 -3.17
C VAL A 73 -20.17 -11.13 -2.82
N ARG A 74 -20.91 -11.63 -3.81
CA ARG A 74 -22.24 -12.26 -3.61
C ARG A 74 -22.13 -13.49 -2.68
N ARG A 75 -21.15 -14.35 -2.90
CA ARG A 75 -20.92 -15.53 -2.04
C ARG A 75 -20.56 -15.11 -0.60
N LEU A 76 -19.71 -14.11 -0.42
CA LEU A 76 -19.34 -13.62 0.91
C LEU A 76 -20.56 -13.09 1.67
N LEU A 77 -21.41 -12.29 1.03
CA LEU A 77 -22.66 -11.81 1.63
C LEU A 77 -23.60 -12.99 2.00
N SER A 78 -23.74 -13.98 1.11
CA SER A 78 -24.55 -15.18 1.38
C SER A 78 -24.00 -16.05 2.50
N SER A 79 -22.70 -16.00 2.76
CA SER A 79 -22.06 -16.72 3.87
C SER A 79 -22.11 -15.99 5.22
N GLY A 80 -22.83 -14.86 5.29
CA GLY A 80 -23.03 -14.10 6.54
C GLY A 80 -22.06 -12.94 6.74
N CYS A 81 -21.20 -12.61 5.78
CA CYS A 81 -20.46 -11.35 5.81
C CYS A 81 -21.42 -10.18 5.65
N THR A 82 -21.25 -9.14 6.47
CA THR A 82 -22.01 -7.90 6.33
C THR A 82 -21.15 -6.80 5.69
N PRO A 83 -21.73 -5.72 5.16
CA PRO A 83 -20.99 -4.58 4.63
C PRO A 83 -19.97 -3.99 5.60
N GLU A 84 -20.21 -4.15 6.92
CA GLU A 84 -19.35 -3.68 8.01
C GLU A 84 -18.17 -4.62 8.32
N SER A 85 -18.20 -5.85 7.82
CA SER A 85 -17.13 -6.83 8.00
C SER A 85 -15.78 -6.25 7.53
N PRO A 86 -14.67 -6.47 8.24
CA PRO A 86 -13.39 -5.84 7.93
C PRO A 86 -12.92 -6.00 6.48
N GLY A 87 -13.09 -7.19 5.90
CA GLY A 87 -12.73 -7.48 4.51
C GLY A 87 -13.56 -6.70 3.49
N MET A 88 -14.84 -6.43 3.80
CA MET A 88 -15.76 -5.70 2.93
C MET A 88 -15.45 -4.19 2.84
N ARG A 89 -14.54 -3.69 3.69
CA ARG A 89 -14.04 -2.30 3.63
C ARG A 89 -12.90 -2.12 2.64
N ALA A 90 -12.38 -3.20 2.04
CA ALA A 90 -11.35 -3.11 1.01
C ALA A 90 -11.89 -2.36 -0.23
N ILE A 91 -10.97 -1.71 -0.96
CA ILE A 91 -11.32 -0.96 -2.17
C ILE A 91 -12.04 -1.89 -3.15
N GLY A 92 -13.21 -1.45 -3.60
CA GLY A 92 -14.05 -2.13 -4.57
C GLY A 92 -15.14 -3.01 -3.95
N TYR A 93 -14.92 -3.65 -2.80
CA TYR A 93 -15.96 -4.49 -2.19
C TYR A 93 -17.19 -3.67 -1.81
N ARG A 94 -17.01 -2.53 -1.18
CA ARG A 94 -18.10 -1.63 -0.82
C ARG A 94 -18.92 -1.18 -2.04
N ASP A 95 -18.23 -0.85 -3.14
CA ASP A 95 -18.90 -0.37 -4.36
C ASP A 95 -19.68 -1.51 -5.04
N LEU A 96 -19.13 -2.74 -5.03
CA LEU A 96 -19.81 -3.92 -5.53
C LEU A 96 -21.00 -4.35 -4.65
N VAL A 97 -20.92 -4.16 -3.33
CA VAL A 97 -22.05 -4.36 -2.40
C VAL A 97 -23.19 -3.38 -2.74
N ALA A 98 -22.87 -2.11 -2.94
CA ALA A 98 -23.86 -1.10 -3.32
C ALA A 98 -24.53 -1.43 -4.67
N HIS A 99 -23.76 -1.96 -5.64
CA HIS A 99 -24.32 -2.48 -6.87
C HIS A 99 -25.26 -3.66 -6.64
N LEU A 100 -24.89 -4.63 -5.82
CA LEU A 100 -25.74 -5.79 -5.50
C LEU A 100 -27.00 -5.40 -4.73
N ALA A 101 -26.97 -4.30 -3.97
CA ALA A 101 -28.13 -3.69 -3.32
C ALA A 101 -29.01 -2.88 -4.27
N GLY A 102 -28.63 -2.69 -5.54
CA GLY A 102 -29.38 -1.90 -6.51
C GLY A 102 -29.20 -0.39 -6.39
N GLU A 103 -28.24 0.08 -5.58
CA GLU A 103 -27.96 1.50 -5.34
C GLU A 103 -27.22 2.16 -6.50
N MET A 104 -26.51 1.38 -7.32
CA MET A 104 -25.78 1.86 -8.50
C MET A 104 -25.65 0.76 -9.55
N SER A 105 -25.41 1.14 -10.80
CA SER A 105 -25.10 0.21 -11.89
C SER A 105 -23.68 -0.39 -11.72
N LEU A 106 -23.39 -1.51 -12.38
CA LEU A 106 -22.05 -2.11 -12.39
C LEU A 106 -21.02 -1.17 -13.01
N GLY A 107 -21.41 -0.37 -14.02
CA GLY A 107 -20.55 0.64 -14.63
C GLY A 107 -20.13 1.72 -13.64
N GLU A 108 -21.09 2.24 -12.86
CA GLU A 108 -20.81 3.25 -11.82
C GLU A 108 -19.93 2.67 -10.69
N ALA A 109 -20.19 1.44 -10.25
CA ALA A 109 -19.36 0.74 -9.28
C ALA A 109 -17.93 0.58 -9.79
N ARG A 110 -17.74 0.11 -11.03
CA ARG A 110 -16.44 0.01 -11.69
C ARG A 110 -15.69 1.36 -11.69
N GLU A 111 -16.34 2.43 -12.09
CA GLU A 111 -15.73 3.77 -12.11
C GLU A 111 -15.35 4.25 -10.71
N ALA A 112 -16.18 3.98 -9.69
CA ALA A 112 -15.87 4.29 -8.30
C ALA A 112 -14.61 3.55 -7.83
N VAL A 113 -14.50 2.25 -8.14
CA VAL A 113 -13.33 1.43 -7.84
C VAL A 113 -12.07 1.96 -8.53
N VAL A 114 -12.17 2.31 -9.81
CA VAL A 114 -11.04 2.90 -10.57
C VAL A 114 -10.58 4.20 -9.90
N ARG A 115 -11.50 5.10 -9.58
CA ARG A 115 -11.18 6.37 -8.88
C ARG A 115 -10.50 6.13 -7.54
N ALA A 116 -11.05 5.24 -6.70
CA ALA A 116 -10.51 4.92 -5.39
C ALA A 116 -9.11 4.30 -5.48
N THR A 117 -8.89 3.39 -6.45
CA THR A 117 -7.59 2.74 -6.68
C THR A 117 -6.54 3.74 -7.16
N ARG A 118 -6.89 4.67 -8.06
CA ARG A 118 -5.98 5.75 -8.49
C ARG A 118 -5.59 6.66 -7.33
N GLN A 119 -6.56 7.00 -6.46
CA GLN A 119 -6.27 7.80 -5.25
C GLN A 119 -5.36 7.04 -4.29
N TYR A 120 -5.57 5.73 -4.13
CA TYR A 120 -4.71 4.89 -3.31
C TYR A 120 -3.28 4.86 -3.86
N ALA A 121 -3.11 4.64 -5.15
CA ALA A 121 -1.81 4.68 -5.81
C ALA A 121 -1.09 6.03 -5.62
N LYS A 122 -1.82 7.16 -5.71
CA LYS A 122 -1.26 8.49 -5.43
C LYS A 122 -0.77 8.60 -3.98
N ARG A 123 -1.55 8.09 -3.00
CA ARG A 123 -1.15 8.09 -1.58
C ARG A 123 0.10 7.24 -1.35
N GLN A 124 0.18 6.06 -1.98
CA GLN A 124 1.36 5.20 -1.91
C GLN A 124 2.61 5.92 -2.42
N LEU A 125 2.55 6.52 -3.62
CA LEU A 125 3.69 7.26 -4.18
C LEU A 125 4.12 8.42 -3.30
N THR A 126 3.17 9.15 -2.71
CA THR A 126 3.47 10.25 -1.78
C THR A 126 4.14 9.72 -0.51
N TRP A 127 3.70 8.58 0.01
CA TRP A 127 4.28 7.95 1.18
C TRP A 127 5.71 7.47 0.90
N PHE A 128 5.90 6.70 -0.18
CA PHE A 128 7.22 6.17 -0.55
C PHE A 128 8.25 7.29 -0.81
N ARG A 129 7.83 8.40 -1.46
CA ARG A 129 8.73 9.54 -1.70
C ARG A 129 9.19 10.25 -0.42
N ARG A 130 8.46 10.07 0.67
CA ARG A 130 8.84 10.60 1.99
C ARG A 130 9.76 9.66 2.77
N GLN A 131 9.86 8.40 2.36
CA GLN A 131 10.81 7.45 2.93
C GLN A 131 12.17 7.76 2.30
N SER A 132 13.02 8.45 3.03
CA SER A 132 14.39 8.72 2.59
C SER A 132 15.27 7.55 3.07
N PRO A 133 16.23 7.12 2.29
CA PRO A 133 16.77 7.57 1.00
C PRO A 133 16.44 6.62 -0.16
N ALA A 134 15.18 6.42 -0.50
CA ALA A 134 14.80 5.53 -1.59
C ALA A 134 15.27 6.07 -2.95
N ILE A 135 15.87 5.20 -3.75
CA ILE A 135 16.17 5.47 -5.15
C ILE A 135 15.03 4.93 -5.99
N PHE A 136 14.53 5.76 -6.89
CA PHE A 136 13.39 5.39 -7.73
C PHE A 136 13.83 5.14 -9.17
N PHE A 137 13.46 3.96 -9.68
CA PHE A 137 13.62 3.58 -11.07
C PHE A 137 12.26 3.59 -11.76
N GLU A 138 12.20 4.20 -12.94
CA GLU A 138 10.98 4.19 -13.75
C GLU A 138 11.00 2.96 -14.66
N ILE A 139 9.99 2.12 -14.54
CA ILE A 139 9.87 0.87 -15.29
C ILE A 139 8.62 0.89 -16.18
N ASP A 140 8.81 0.60 -17.46
CA ASP A 140 7.74 0.25 -18.38
C ASP A 140 7.55 -1.26 -18.39
N GLN A 141 6.49 -1.72 -17.72
CA GLN A 141 6.23 -3.15 -17.61
C GLN A 141 5.69 -3.80 -18.90
N ALA A 142 5.29 -3.00 -19.88
CA ALA A 142 4.88 -3.48 -21.19
C ALA A 142 6.07 -3.72 -22.14
N ASP A 143 7.24 -3.16 -21.80
CA ASP A 143 8.47 -3.28 -22.58
C ASP A 143 9.48 -4.18 -21.86
N ASP A 144 9.71 -5.38 -22.42
CA ASP A 144 10.63 -6.37 -21.86
C ASP A 144 12.08 -5.88 -21.86
N ALA A 145 12.49 -5.15 -22.89
CA ALA A 145 13.83 -4.58 -22.96
C ALA A 145 14.04 -3.50 -21.88
N ASN A 146 13.05 -2.63 -21.69
CA ASN A 146 13.06 -1.65 -20.60
C ASN A 146 13.12 -2.34 -19.24
N ARG A 147 12.31 -3.38 -19.00
CA ARG A 147 12.33 -4.13 -17.74
C ARG A 147 13.72 -4.70 -17.45
N LYS A 148 14.31 -5.38 -18.44
CA LYS A 148 15.64 -5.96 -18.31
C LYS A 148 16.68 -4.89 -17.99
N ARG A 149 16.70 -3.79 -18.73
CA ARG A 149 17.63 -2.68 -18.50
C ARG A 149 17.50 -2.12 -17.08
N VAL A 150 16.27 -1.85 -16.62
CA VAL A 150 16.03 -1.32 -15.26
C VAL A 150 16.47 -2.31 -14.18
N TYR A 151 16.28 -3.60 -14.36
CA TYR A 151 16.77 -4.61 -13.41
C TYR A 151 18.30 -4.68 -13.40
N ASP A 152 18.96 -4.55 -14.54
CA ASP A 152 20.42 -4.51 -14.63
C ASP A 152 20.98 -3.24 -13.96
N GLU A 153 20.34 -2.09 -14.15
CA GLU A 153 20.66 -0.81 -13.47
C GLU A 153 20.52 -0.93 -11.92
N ILE A 154 19.41 -1.52 -11.43
CA ILE A 154 19.20 -1.77 -10.01
C ILE A 154 20.28 -2.68 -9.44
N ARG A 155 20.63 -3.76 -10.15
CA ARG A 155 21.68 -4.69 -9.71
C ARG A 155 23.02 -3.98 -9.57
N ALA A 156 23.41 -3.20 -10.59
CA ALA A 156 24.66 -2.46 -10.57
C ALA A 156 24.72 -1.46 -9.39
N ASP A 157 23.63 -0.69 -9.17
CA ASP A 157 23.55 0.26 -8.04
C ASP A 157 23.67 -0.46 -6.66
N LEU A 158 23.02 -1.63 -6.54
CA LEU A 158 23.09 -2.42 -5.31
C LEU A 158 24.50 -3.00 -5.08
N GLU A 159 25.18 -3.50 -6.11
CA GLU A 159 26.54 -4.03 -6.04
C GLU A 159 27.53 -2.94 -5.63
N ASP A 160 27.43 -1.76 -6.21
CA ASP A 160 28.27 -0.60 -5.86
C ASP A 160 28.09 -0.18 -4.40
N ARG A 161 26.84 -0.10 -3.93
CA ARG A 161 26.52 0.28 -2.53
C ARG A 161 26.99 -0.75 -1.53
N LEU A 162 26.79 -2.04 -1.83
CA LEU A 162 27.25 -3.14 -0.97
C LEU A 162 28.77 -3.18 -0.89
N THR A 163 29.45 -2.90 -1.98
CA THR A 163 30.91 -2.80 -2.03
C THR A 163 31.40 -1.65 -1.17
N CYS A 164 30.80 -0.46 -1.32
CA CYS A 164 31.13 0.72 -0.52
C CYS A 164 30.89 0.47 0.98
N TYR A 165 29.78 -0.20 1.34
CA TYR A 165 29.46 -0.56 2.72
C TYR A 165 30.50 -1.51 3.32
N ARG A 166 30.96 -2.54 2.60
CA ARG A 166 32.01 -3.46 3.04
C ARG A 166 33.31 -2.74 3.36
N TYR A 167 33.78 -1.87 2.48
CA TYR A 167 35.00 -1.08 2.70
C TYR A 167 34.94 -0.17 3.93
N GLN A 168 33.76 0.30 4.31
CA GLN A 168 33.59 1.17 5.49
C GLN A 168 33.51 0.40 6.81
N HIS A 169 33.19 -0.90 6.78
CA HIS A 169 32.92 -1.72 7.97
C HIS A 169 33.81 -2.97 8.09
N GLU A 170 34.80 -3.16 7.23
CA GLU A 170 35.81 -4.19 7.43
C GLU A 170 36.73 -3.78 8.60
N PRO A 171 36.84 -4.62 9.66
CA PRO A 171 37.83 -4.41 10.69
C PRO A 171 39.20 -4.60 10.06
N GLY A 172 40.09 -3.57 10.12
CA GLY A 172 41.49 -3.61 9.75
C GLY A 172 42.29 -4.59 10.62
#